data_25e89d19ee9c40a2f271a3246a51ac14
#
_entry.id   25e89d19ee9c40a2f271a3246a51ac14
#
_cell.length_a   1.000
_cell.length_b   1.000
_cell.length_c   1.000
_cell.angle_alpha   90.00
_cell.angle_beta   90.00
_cell.angle_gamma   90.00
#
_symmetry.space_group_name_H-M   'P 1'
#
loop_
_entity.id
_entity.type
_entity.pdbx_description
1 polymer ?
#
loop_
_entity_poly.entity_id
_entity_poly.type
_entity_poly.pdbx_seq_one_letter_code
_entity_poly.pdbx_strand_id
1 'polypeptide(L)'
;ILRFHVDDSPKALNSLPSRLASEERKINEITGNKPETGMIIVNGMSHEALLQNMEKLDKQLFSTPAVPVVDGIFLNRFIPSQKTQKQDYQLLRNLNQPALISHLIEIGFSQILVDSVKALFNLPYNENLSLGNWLNNDHLFKGLKQNYLGKLEGQHLAIVPLTKIMNQQVLDETLGDMGFASLYRPIRDITRVLSQYRLSVTY
;
A
#
# COMPACT_ATOMS: atom_id res chain seq x y z
N ILE A 1 -38.19 -26.85 18.03
CA ILE A 1 -37.87 -25.40 18.02
C ILE A 1 -36.95 -25.18 16.83
N LEU A 2 -37.49 -24.64 15.75
CA LEU A 2 -36.73 -24.23 14.57
C LEU A 2 -35.81 -23.07 14.99
N ARG A 3 -34.47 -23.31 15.07
CA ARG A 3 -33.50 -22.24 15.22
C ARG A 3 -33.32 -21.57 13.86
N PHE A 4 -33.93 -20.41 13.65
CA PHE A 4 -33.60 -19.56 12.51
C PHE A 4 -32.14 -19.12 12.64
N HIS A 5 -31.31 -19.57 11.73
CA HIS A 5 -29.97 -19.06 11.57
C HIS A 5 -30.03 -17.90 10.57
N VAL A 6 -29.79 -16.69 11.06
CA VAL A 6 -29.76 -15.49 10.22
C VAL A 6 -28.32 -15.25 9.81
N ASP A 7 -28.04 -15.25 8.53
CA ASP A 7 -26.75 -14.88 7.96
C ASP A 7 -26.80 -13.41 7.50
N ASP A 8 -26.17 -12.52 8.29
CA ASP A 8 -26.08 -11.09 7.99
C ASP A 8 -24.92 -10.76 7.02
N SER A 9 -24.28 -11.78 6.44
CA SER A 9 -23.19 -11.57 5.51
C SER A 9 -23.69 -10.97 4.19
N PRO A 10 -23.05 -9.92 3.64
CA PRO A 10 -23.36 -9.41 2.29
C PRO A 10 -23.24 -10.50 1.20
N LYS A 11 -22.48 -11.56 1.46
CA LYS A 11 -22.37 -12.73 0.56
C LYS A 11 -23.69 -13.50 0.45
N ALA A 12 -24.51 -13.51 1.51
CA ALA A 12 -25.81 -14.15 1.48
C ALA A 12 -26.80 -13.40 0.56
N LEU A 13 -26.62 -12.09 0.39
CA LEU A 13 -27.41 -11.24 -0.49
C LEU A 13 -27.00 -11.35 -1.96
N ASN A 14 -25.78 -11.81 -2.23
CA ASN A 14 -25.22 -11.89 -3.58
C ASN A 14 -25.00 -13.37 -3.96
N SER A 15 -26.10 -14.08 -4.24
CA SER A 15 -26.05 -15.46 -4.70
C SER A 15 -25.54 -15.51 -6.14
N LEU A 16 -24.22 -15.62 -6.30
CA LEU A 16 -23.61 -15.90 -7.59
C LEU A 16 -24.08 -17.29 -8.08
N PRO A 17 -24.43 -17.42 -9.36
CA PRO A 17 -24.65 -18.73 -9.95
C PRO A 17 -23.47 -19.66 -9.66
N SER A 18 -23.74 -20.93 -9.35
CA SER A 18 -22.73 -21.90 -8.92
C SER A 18 -21.52 -21.99 -9.86
N ARG A 19 -21.74 -21.81 -11.17
CA ARG A 19 -20.69 -21.76 -12.18
C ARG A 19 -19.74 -20.58 -11.96
N LEU A 20 -20.28 -19.36 -11.79
CA LEU A 20 -19.47 -18.15 -11.56
C LEU A 20 -18.71 -18.23 -10.23
N ALA A 21 -19.34 -18.75 -9.17
CA ALA A 21 -18.68 -18.98 -7.89
C ALA A 21 -17.51 -19.97 -8.00
N SER A 22 -17.62 -20.98 -8.85
CA SER A 22 -16.53 -21.94 -9.08
C SER A 22 -15.39 -21.34 -9.90
N GLU A 23 -15.70 -20.50 -10.89
CA GLU A 23 -14.71 -19.78 -11.71
C GLU A 23 -13.97 -18.73 -10.87
N GLU A 24 -14.69 -17.96 -10.05
CA GLU A 24 -14.09 -17.01 -9.10
C GLU A 24 -13.13 -17.71 -8.12
N ARG A 25 -13.54 -18.86 -7.58
CA ARG A 25 -12.66 -19.65 -6.69
C ARG A 25 -11.37 -20.08 -7.38
N LYS A 26 -11.45 -20.56 -8.63
CA LYS A 26 -10.27 -20.92 -9.41
C LYS A 26 -9.36 -19.74 -9.68
N ILE A 27 -9.93 -18.59 -10.03
CA ILE A 27 -9.17 -17.34 -10.23
C ILE A 27 -8.45 -16.97 -8.94
N ASN A 28 -9.14 -16.99 -7.80
CA ASN A 28 -8.57 -16.65 -6.49
C ASN A 28 -7.46 -17.66 -6.07
N GLU A 29 -7.61 -18.95 -6.40
CA GLU A 29 -6.57 -19.96 -6.18
C GLU A 29 -5.32 -19.69 -7.04
N ILE A 30 -5.50 -19.34 -8.32
CA ILE A 30 -4.40 -19.07 -9.26
C ILE A 30 -3.70 -17.75 -8.91
N THR A 31 -4.46 -16.71 -8.59
CA THR A 31 -3.91 -15.37 -8.30
C THR A 31 -3.41 -15.23 -6.86
N GLY A 32 -3.73 -16.20 -5.99
CA GLY A 32 -3.46 -16.09 -4.55
C GLY A 32 -4.30 -15.01 -3.85
N ASN A 33 -5.21 -14.37 -4.57
CA ASN A 33 -6.08 -13.34 -4.03
C ASN A 33 -7.15 -13.96 -3.12
N LYS A 34 -7.20 -13.52 -1.88
CA LYS A 34 -8.33 -13.79 -1.00
C LYS A 34 -9.20 -12.55 -0.95
N PRO A 35 -10.45 -12.58 -1.42
CA PRO A 35 -11.35 -11.41 -1.43
C PRO A 35 -11.63 -10.82 -0.03
N GLU A 36 -11.12 -11.44 1.03
CA GLU A 36 -11.30 -11.04 2.43
C GLU A 36 -10.08 -10.31 3.03
N THR A 37 -9.02 -10.08 2.25
CA THR A 37 -7.76 -9.54 2.80
C THR A 37 -7.89 -8.11 3.33
N GLY A 38 -8.81 -7.32 2.81
CA GLY A 38 -8.99 -5.93 3.26
C GLY A 38 -7.92 -4.97 2.72
N MET A 39 -7.94 -3.77 3.26
CA MET A 39 -6.99 -2.71 2.92
C MET A 39 -6.62 -1.92 4.17
N ILE A 40 -5.41 -1.37 4.21
CA ILE A 40 -5.03 -0.42 5.24
C ILE A 40 -5.31 0.99 4.71
N ILE A 41 -6.06 1.77 5.47
CA ILE A 41 -6.26 3.19 5.22
C ILE A 41 -5.20 3.93 6.01
N VAL A 42 -4.43 4.79 5.33
CA VAL A 42 -3.41 5.64 5.94
C VAL A 42 -3.82 7.09 5.77
N ASN A 43 -3.63 7.90 6.80
CA ASN A 43 -3.93 9.32 6.78
C ASN A 43 -2.70 10.19 7.04
N GLY A 44 -2.79 11.47 6.65
CA GLY A 44 -1.77 12.48 6.92
C GLY A 44 -2.31 13.89 6.70
N MET A 45 -1.84 14.85 7.48
CA MET A 45 -2.29 16.27 7.41
C MET A 45 -1.88 16.97 6.10
N SER A 46 -0.90 16.42 5.39
CA SER A 46 -0.43 16.88 4.08
C SER A 46 -0.03 15.70 3.21
N HIS A 47 0.19 15.90 1.91
CA HIS A 47 0.75 14.88 1.02
C HIS A 47 2.08 14.33 1.54
N GLU A 48 2.95 15.20 2.05
CA GLU A 48 4.24 14.81 2.62
C GLU A 48 4.05 13.97 3.90
N ALA A 49 3.17 14.39 4.82
CA ALA A 49 2.88 13.65 6.04
C ALA A 49 2.24 12.28 5.73
N LEU A 50 1.37 12.20 4.72
CA LEU A 50 0.78 10.95 4.27
C LEU A 50 1.88 9.98 3.78
N LEU A 51 2.79 10.42 2.91
CA LEU A 51 3.88 9.59 2.41
C LEU A 51 4.82 9.15 3.52
N GLN A 52 5.19 10.04 4.45
CA GLN A 52 6.00 9.67 5.62
C GLN A 52 5.32 8.64 6.53
N ASN A 53 4.01 8.75 6.70
CA ASN A 53 3.24 7.77 7.47
C ASN A 53 3.18 6.42 6.74
N MET A 54 3.04 6.42 5.41
CA MET A 54 3.12 5.19 4.60
C MET A 54 4.51 4.55 4.67
N GLU A 55 5.59 5.34 4.66
CA GLU A 55 6.96 4.85 4.84
C GLU A 55 7.17 4.20 6.21
N LYS A 56 6.63 4.82 7.27
CA LYS A 56 6.66 4.23 8.63
C LYS A 56 5.91 2.91 8.69
N LEU A 57 4.70 2.87 8.10
CA LEU A 57 3.89 1.66 8.02
C LEU A 57 4.61 0.57 7.25
N ASP A 58 5.12 0.88 6.05
CA ASP A 58 5.87 -0.04 5.19
C ASP A 58 7.07 -0.63 5.94
N LYS A 59 7.89 0.23 6.55
CA LYS A 59 9.03 -0.20 7.35
C LYS A 59 8.62 -1.12 8.50
N GLN A 60 7.54 -0.83 9.19
CA GLN A 60 7.11 -1.62 10.36
C GLN A 60 6.54 -2.97 9.94
N LEU A 61 5.77 -3.02 8.86
CA LEU A 61 5.20 -4.25 8.35
C LEU A 61 6.24 -5.20 7.73
N PHE A 62 7.34 -4.67 7.16
CA PHE A 62 8.37 -5.48 6.49
C PHE A 62 9.67 -5.62 7.29
N SER A 63 9.91 -4.80 8.33
CA SER A 63 11.11 -4.92 9.17
C SER A 63 10.93 -5.88 10.35
N THR A 64 9.69 -6.24 10.68
CA THR A 64 9.40 -7.16 11.78
C THR A 64 9.12 -8.55 11.21
N PRO A 65 9.98 -9.55 11.43
CA PRO A 65 9.79 -10.91 10.92
C PRO A 65 8.48 -11.57 11.34
N ALA A 66 7.87 -11.05 12.40
CA ALA A 66 6.63 -11.57 12.99
C ALA A 66 5.35 -11.01 12.34
N VAL A 67 5.42 -9.96 11.52
CA VAL A 67 4.23 -9.39 10.88
C VAL A 67 4.09 -9.93 9.47
N PRO A 68 3.16 -10.82 9.25
CA PRO A 68 3.03 -11.47 7.98
C PRO A 68 2.02 -10.76 7.07
N VAL A 69 2.31 -9.57 6.64
CA VAL A 69 1.72 -9.01 5.43
C VAL A 69 2.68 -9.35 4.30
N VAL A 70 2.28 -10.28 3.44
CA VAL A 70 3.18 -10.82 2.43
C VAL A 70 3.25 -9.91 1.22
N ASP A 71 2.18 -9.12 0.95
CA ASP A 71 2.19 -8.22 -0.18
C ASP A 71 1.18 -7.07 0.00
N GLY A 72 1.53 -5.89 -0.52
CA GLY A 72 0.69 -4.71 -0.52
C GLY A 72 1.25 -3.66 -1.47
N ILE A 73 0.37 -2.90 -2.10
CA ILE A 73 0.76 -1.84 -3.04
C ILE A 73 0.86 -0.52 -2.27
N PHE A 74 2.07 -0.14 -1.92
CA PHE A 74 2.38 1.09 -1.19
C PHE A 74 2.75 2.22 -2.14
N LEU A 75 2.08 3.37 -2.04
CA LEU A 75 2.38 4.54 -2.87
C LEU A 75 3.79 5.08 -2.64
N ASN A 76 4.29 5.05 -1.39
CA ASN A 76 5.63 5.52 -1.05
C ASN A 76 6.77 4.76 -1.75
N ARG A 77 6.53 3.54 -2.22
CA ARG A 77 7.52 2.79 -3.02
C ARG A 77 7.69 3.34 -4.43
N PHE A 78 6.71 4.07 -4.95
CA PHE A 78 6.74 4.71 -6.26
C PHE A 78 7.04 6.21 -6.14
N ILE A 79 6.54 6.83 -5.08
CA ILE A 79 6.75 8.25 -4.78
C ILE A 79 7.12 8.35 -3.30
N PRO A 80 8.41 8.27 -2.99
CA PRO A 80 8.89 8.48 -1.63
C PRO A 80 8.57 9.90 -1.14
N SER A 81 8.52 10.09 0.19
CA SER A 81 8.44 11.43 0.77
C SER A 81 9.62 12.31 0.36
N GLN A 82 9.44 13.62 0.34
CA GLN A 82 10.54 14.56 0.05
C GLN A 82 11.71 14.37 1.02
N LYS A 83 11.38 14.01 2.27
CA LYS A 83 12.38 13.67 3.27
C LYS A 83 13.23 12.48 2.84
N THR A 84 12.61 11.39 2.41
CA THR A 84 13.30 10.17 1.95
C THR A 84 14.08 10.45 0.66
N GLN A 85 13.49 11.13 -0.31
CA GLN A 85 14.17 11.50 -1.55
C GLN A 85 15.44 12.32 -1.28
N LYS A 86 15.38 13.27 -0.33
CA LYS A 86 16.56 14.07 0.06
C LYS A 86 17.64 13.22 0.75
N GLN A 87 17.23 12.28 1.60
CA GLN A 87 18.15 11.34 2.24
C GLN A 87 18.82 10.44 1.20
N ASP A 88 18.07 9.87 0.27
CA ASP A 88 18.60 9.01 -0.79
C ASP A 88 19.55 9.78 -1.72
N TYR A 89 19.21 11.04 -2.05
CA TYR A 89 20.11 11.91 -2.79
C TYR A 89 21.43 12.15 -2.04
N GLN A 90 21.38 12.40 -0.73
CA GLN A 90 22.57 12.57 0.08
C GLN A 90 23.41 11.29 0.14
N LEU A 91 22.76 10.13 0.30
CA LEU A 91 23.45 8.84 0.25
C LEU A 91 24.12 8.61 -1.10
N LEU A 92 23.42 8.89 -2.20
CA LEU A 92 23.98 8.80 -3.54
C LEU A 92 25.21 9.70 -3.72
N ARG A 93 25.16 10.94 -3.22
CA ARG A 93 26.28 11.89 -3.26
C ARG A 93 27.48 11.42 -2.43
N ASN A 94 27.24 10.68 -1.37
CA ASN A 94 28.28 10.16 -0.47
C ASN A 94 28.84 8.80 -0.93
N LEU A 95 28.30 8.20 -1.99
CA LEU A 95 28.86 6.98 -2.57
C LEU A 95 30.29 7.22 -3.04
N ASN A 96 31.14 6.21 -2.87
CA ASN A 96 32.50 6.23 -3.42
C ASN A 96 32.43 6.10 -4.95
N GLN A 97 32.16 7.22 -5.62
CA GLN A 97 31.98 7.30 -7.06
C GLN A 97 33.18 6.73 -7.84
N PRO A 98 34.46 7.01 -7.48
CA PRO A 98 35.60 6.43 -8.19
C PRO A 98 35.61 4.90 -8.17
N ALA A 99 35.36 4.28 -7.00
CA ALA A 99 35.30 2.83 -6.90
C ALA A 99 34.16 2.22 -7.71
N LEU A 100 32.97 2.83 -7.67
CA LEU A 100 31.83 2.41 -8.47
C LEU A 100 32.13 2.49 -9.97
N ILE A 101 32.71 3.60 -10.42
CA ILE A 101 33.09 3.80 -11.82
C ILE A 101 34.10 2.77 -12.27
N SER A 102 35.14 2.52 -11.47
CA SER A 102 36.16 1.51 -11.77
C SER A 102 35.54 0.12 -11.90
N HIS A 103 34.63 -0.21 -11.00
CA HIS A 103 33.94 -1.49 -11.05
C HIS A 103 33.02 -1.63 -12.29
N LEU A 104 32.31 -0.59 -12.67
CA LEU A 104 31.49 -0.60 -13.90
C LEU A 104 32.34 -0.86 -15.16
N ILE A 105 33.54 -0.27 -15.24
CA ILE A 105 34.47 -0.50 -16.34
C ILE A 105 34.98 -1.95 -16.31
N GLU A 106 35.34 -2.45 -15.13
CA GLU A 106 35.87 -3.81 -14.95
C GLU A 106 34.86 -4.88 -15.39
N ILE A 107 33.57 -4.70 -15.10
CA ILE A 107 32.48 -5.64 -15.49
C ILE A 107 32.01 -5.42 -16.94
N GLY A 108 32.67 -4.53 -17.69
CA GLY A 108 32.51 -4.39 -19.14
C GLY A 108 31.43 -3.40 -19.60
N PHE A 109 30.98 -2.47 -18.75
CA PHE A 109 30.09 -1.39 -19.20
C PHE A 109 30.81 -0.45 -20.19
N SER A 110 30.11 -0.03 -21.25
CA SER A 110 30.67 0.92 -22.21
C SER A 110 30.97 2.27 -21.57
N GLN A 111 31.98 2.96 -22.10
CA GLN A 111 32.38 4.29 -21.62
C GLN A 111 31.21 5.29 -21.68
N ILE A 112 30.36 5.23 -22.72
CA ILE A 112 29.17 6.09 -22.85
C ILE A 112 28.23 5.92 -21.65
N LEU A 113 28.00 4.67 -21.22
CA LEU A 113 27.14 4.39 -20.07
C LEU A 113 27.78 4.88 -18.77
N VAL A 114 29.09 4.66 -18.61
CA VAL A 114 29.86 5.13 -17.46
C VAL A 114 29.81 6.65 -17.33
N ASP A 115 29.95 7.37 -18.42
CA ASP A 115 29.89 8.84 -18.44
C ASP A 115 28.46 9.34 -18.17
N SER A 116 27.42 8.62 -18.62
CA SER A 116 26.03 8.90 -18.25
C SER A 116 25.78 8.73 -16.75
N VAL A 117 26.32 7.68 -16.14
CA VAL A 117 26.24 7.45 -14.69
C VAL A 117 26.94 8.57 -13.91
N LYS A 118 28.16 8.98 -14.35
CA LYS A 118 28.87 10.13 -13.76
C LYS A 118 28.04 11.42 -13.82
N ALA A 119 27.38 11.66 -14.95
CA ALA A 119 26.52 12.83 -15.11
C ALA A 119 25.35 12.83 -14.11
N LEU A 120 24.72 11.68 -13.85
CA LEU A 120 23.64 11.54 -12.87
C LEU A 120 24.09 11.93 -11.46
N PHE A 121 25.29 11.58 -11.03
CA PHE A 121 25.83 11.97 -9.71
C PHE A 121 25.99 13.47 -9.52
N ASN A 122 26.10 14.22 -10.62
CA ASN A 122 26.30 15.68 -10.59
C ASN A 122 25.00 16.46 -10.75
N LEU A 123 23.86 15.79 -10.99
CA LEU A 123 22.58 16.49 -11.07
C LEU A 123 22.23 17.12 -9.71
N PRO A 124 21.70 18.33 -9.71
CA PRO A 124 21.18 18.94 -8.48
C PRO A 124 19.95 18.19 -7.99
N TYR A 125 19.72 18.24 -6.67
CA TYR A 125 18.48 17.73 -6.10
C TYR A 125 17.27 18.47 -6.70
N ASN A 126 16.27 17.71 -7.12
CA ASN A 126 15.07 18.24 -7.73
C ASN A 126 13.85 17.84 -6.90
N GLU A 127 13.13 18.81 -6.35
CA GLU A 127 11.94 18.62 -5.51
C GLU A 127 10.65 18.41 -6.31
N ASN A 128 10.73 18.27 -7.64
CA ASN A 128 9.54 18.19 -8.50
C ASN A 128 8.75 16.88 -8.36
N LEU A 129 9.35 15.83 -7.80
CA LEU A 129 8.65 14.56 -7.54
C LEU A 129 7.89 14.64 -6.22
N SER A 130 6.74 15.27 -6.23
CA SER A 130 5.79 15.31 -5.10
C SER A 130 4.53 14.53 -5.44
N LEU A 131 3.79 14.07 -4.40
CA LEU A 131 2.51 13.39 -4.61
C LEU A 131 1.53 14.27 -5.39
N GLY A 132 1.47 15.58 -5.11
CA GLY A 132 0.61 16.51 -5.82
C GLY A 132 0.95 16.61 -7.32
N ASN A 133 2.24 16.75 -7.65
CA ASN A 133 2.69 16.82 -9.05
C ASN A 133 2.42 15.50 -9.79
N TRP A 134 2.61 14.38 -9.10
CA TRP A 134 2.34 13.07 -9.68
C TRP A 134 0.85 12.84 -9.92
N LEU A 135 -0.02 13.22 -9.01
CA LEU A 135 -1.47 13.12 -9.18
C LEU A 135 -1.98 13.90 -10.39
N ASN A 136 -1.34 15.05 -10.69
CA ASN A 136 -1.66 15.90 -11.83
C ASN A 136 -1.05 15.41 -13.15
N ASN A 137 -0.17 14.41 -13.14
CA ASN A 137 0.47 13.89 -14.34
C ASN A 137 -0.26 12.63 -14.83
N ASP A 138 -1.00 12.73 -15.94
CA ASP A 138 -1.84 11.64 -16.45
C ASP A 138 -1.09 10.47 -17.08
N HIS A 139 0.20 10.61 -17.32
CA HIS A 139 1.00 9.60 -18.02
C HIS A 139 1.69 8.60 -17.08
N LEU A 140 1.81 8.92 -15.77
CA LEU A 140 2.54 8.09 -14.83
C LEU A 140 1.60 7.22 -13.98
N PHE A 141 1.76 5.90 -14.08
CA PHE A 141 1.15 4.89 -13.18
C PHE A 141 -0.33 5.13 -12.84
N LYS A 142 -1.16 5.33 -13.86
CA LYS A 142 -2.59 5.66 -13.71
C LYS A 142 -3.32 4.72 -12.74
N GLY A 143 -3.02 3.42 -12.76
CA GLY A 143 -3.61 2.43 -11.87
C GLY A 143 -3.32 2.65 -10.39
N LEU A 144 -2.17 3.27 -10.05
CA LEU A 144 -1.79 3.53 -8.66
C LEU A 144 -2.47 4.77 -8.07
N LYS A 145 -2.94 5.70 -8.92
CA LYS A 145 -3.66 6.90 -8.45
C LYS A 145 -4.93 6.56 -7.69
N GLN A 146 -5.54 5.40 -7.99
CA GLN A 146 -6.72 4.90 -7.27
C GLN A 146 -6.45 4.64 -5.79
N ASN A 147 -5.18 4.43 -5.41
CA ASN A 147 -4.81 4.22 -4.02
C ASN A 147 -4.77 5.53 -3.21
N TYR A 148 -4.82 6.70 -3.84
CA TYR A 148 -5.02 7.97 -3.17
C TYR A 148 -6.51 8.32 -3.20
N LEU A 149 -7.14 8.39 -2.03
CA LEU A 149 -8.58 8.62 -1.89
C LEU A 149 -8.97 10.11 -1.89
N GLY A 150 -7.99 10.99 -1.81
CA GLY A 150 -8.27 12.43 -1.72
C GLY A 150 -8.16 12.97 -0.31
N LYS A 151 -8.89 14.08 -0.05
CA LYS A 151 -8.90 14.78 1.24
C LYS A 151 -10.28 14.67 1.90
N LEU A 152 -10.30 14.20 3.14
CA LEU A 152 -11.49 14.09 3.98
C LEU A 152 -11.19 14.71 5.35
N GLU A 153 -12.08 15.57 5.84
CA GLU A 153 -11.95 16.22 7.16
C GLU A 153 -10.58 16.85 7.43
N GLY A 154 -10.01 17.46 6.40
CA GLY A 154 -8.69 18.10 6.50
C GLY A 154 -7.49 17.17 6.32
N GLN A 155 -7.67 15.86 6.31
CA GLN A 155 -6.63 14.86 6.16
C GLN A 155 -6.59 14.27 4.75
N HIS A 156 -5.40 14.01 4.23
CA HIS A 156 -5.18 13.24 3.01
C HIS A 156 -5.21 11.77 3.33
N LEU A 157 -5.90 10.99 2.51
CA LEU A 157 -6.11 9.55 2.70
C LEU A 157 -5.56 8.76 1.52
N ALA A 158 -4.93 7.64 1.83
CA ALA A 158 -4.55 6.63 0.83
C ALA A 158 -4.83 5.22 1.35
N ILE A 159 -4.98 4.29 0.44
CA ILE A 159 -5.16 2.87 0.75
C ILE A 159 -3.93 2.07 0.37
N VAL A 160 -3.67 1.04 1.15
CA VAL A 160 -2.74 -0.04 0.84
C VAL A 160 -3.55 -1.31 0.69
N PRO A 161 -3.87 -1.73 -0.56
CA PRO A 161 -4.51 -3.01 -0.80
C PRO A 161 -3.62 -4.15 -0.32
N LEU A 162 -4.17 -5.08 0.45
CA LEU A 162 -3.46 -6.24 0.98
C LEU A 162 -3.81 -7.47 0.15
N THR A 163 -2.81 -8.24 -0.25
CA THR A 163 -3.03 -9.50 -1.00
C THR A 163 -3.07 -10.71 -0.08
N LYS A 164 -2.35 -10.67 1.05
CA LYS A 164 -2.32 -11.76 2.02
C LYS A 164 -2.01 -11.27 3.43
N ILE A 165 -2.76 -11.77 4.41
CA ILE A 165 -2.52 -11.55 5.85
C ILE A 165 -2.28 -12.92 6.50
N MET A 166 -1.13 -13.13 7.13
CA MET A 166 -0.78 -14.41 7.76
C MET A 166 -1.11 -14.44 9.26
N ASN A 167 -0.95 -13.32 9.97
CA ASN A 167 -1.31 -13.20 11.38
C ASN A 167 -2.10 -11.93 11.62
N GLN A 168 -3.40 -12.10 11.76
CA GLN A 168 -4.33 -11.01 11.91
C GLN A 168 -4.18 -10.26 13.23
N GLN A 169 -3.95 -11.00 14.32
CA GLN A 169 -3.84 -10.39 15.63
C GLN A 169 -2.65 -9.45 15.71
N VAL A 170 -1.48 -9.91 15.24
CA VAL A 170 -0.26 -9.08 15.20
C VAL A 170 -0.46 -7.85 14.30
N LEU A 171 -1.17 -7.99 13.18
CA LEU A 171 -1.48 -6.85 12.32
C LEU A 171 -2.39 -5.83 13.04
N ASP A 172 -3.44 -6.30 13.69
CA ASP A 172 -4.38 -5.44 14.44
C ASP A 172 -3.66 -4.72 15.60
N GLU A 173 -2.78 -5.41 16.34
CA GLU A 173 -1.95 -4.82 17.39
C GLU A 173 -0.98 -3.76 16.82
N THR A 174 -0.26 -4.11 15.74
CA THR A 174 0.67 -3.18 15.09
C THR A 174 -0.02 -1.91 14.59
N LEU A 175 -1.20 -2.04 13.99
CA LEU A 175 -1.98 -0.89 13.52
C LEU A 175 -2.62 -0.12 14.65
N GLY A 176 -2.99 -0.78 15.75
CA GLY A 176 -3.54 -0.16 16.97
C GLY A 176 -2.60 0.88 17.58
N ASP A 177 -1.29 0.64 17.51
CA ASP A 177 -0.26 1.57 17.97
C ASP A 177 -0.01 2.74 17.01
N MET A 178 -0.55 2.66 15.79
CA MET A 178 -0.39 3.67 14.75
C MET A 178 -1.65 4.52 14.61
N GLY A 179 -1.72 5.67 15.25
CA GLY A 179 -2.87 6.58 15.17
C GLY A 179 -3.17 7.14 13.77
N PHE A 180 -2.33 6.84 12.77
CA PHE A 180 -2.46 7.29 11.38
C PHE A 180 -2.83 6.16 10.39
N ALA A 181 -3.01 4.94 10.86
CA ALA A 181 -3.32 3.78 10.00
C ALA A 181 -4.43 2.94 10.62
N SER A 182 -5.33 2.42 9.79
CA SER A 182 -6.41 1.54 10.21
C SER A 182 -6.71 0.46 9.18
N LEU A 183 -7.05 -0.74 9.65
CA LEU A 183 -7.43 -1.84 8.78
C LEU A 183 -8.92 -1.79 8.48
N TYR A 184 -9.26 -1.73 7.19
CA TYR A 184 -10.62 -1.79 6.70
C TYR A 184 -10.89 -3.12 5.99
N ARG A 185 -11.95 -3.79 6.41
CA ARG A 185 -12.43 -5.05 5.83
C ARG A 185 -13.89 -4.89 5.41
N PRO A 186 -14.15 -4.58 4.14
CA PRO A 186 -15.51 -4.24 3.68
C PRO A 186 -16.56 -5.26 4.11
N ILE A 187 -16.31 -6.54 3.86
CA ILE A 187 -17.29 -7.61 4.17
C ILE A 187 -17.55 -7.71 5.67
N ARG A 188 -16.51 -7.73 6.50
CA ARG A 188 -16.62 -7.84 7.95
C ARG A 188 -17.30 -6.62 8.57
N ASP A 189 -16.90 -5.43 8.10
CA ASP A 189 -17.41 -4.18 8.67
C ASP A 189 -18.87 -3.95 8.28
N ILE A 190 -19.25 -4.26 7.03
CA ILE A 190 -20.67 -4.23 6.60
C ILE A 190 -21.48 -5.28 7.37
N THR A 191 -21.00 -6.52 7.51
CA THR A 191 -21.68 -7.55 8.29
C THR A 191 -21.94 -7.10 9.72
N ARG A 192 -20.95 -6.47 10.37
CA ARG A 192 -21.10 -5.94 11.73
C ARG A 192 -22.19 -4.86 11.80
N VAL A 193 -22.22 -3.92 10.85
CA VAL A 193 -23.24 -2.87 10.79
C VAL A 193 -24.63 -3.47 10.58
N LEU A 194 -24.77 -4.42 9.65
CA LEU A 194 -26.05 -5.10 9.41
C LEU A 194 -26.55 -5.86 10.63
N SER A 195 -25.65 -6.57 11.32
CA SER A 195 -25.97 -7.28 12.56
C SER A 195 -26.44 -6.33 13.67
N GLN A 196 -25.76 -5.19 13.83
CA GLN A 196 -26.16 -4.17 14.81
C GLN A 196 -27.51 -3.55 14.46
N TYR A 197 -27.75 -3.23 13.19
CA TYR A 197 -29.03 -2.70 12.73
C TYR A 197 -30.17 -3.69 12.99
N ARG A 198 -29.98 -4.96 12.65
CA ARG A 198 -30.96 -6.01 12.92
C ARG A 198 -31.29 -6.10 14.40
N LEU A 199 -30.29 -6.10 15.28
CA LEU A 199 -30.50 -6.15 16.73
C LEU A 199 -31.28 -4.94 17.23
N SER A 200 -31.03 -3.74 16.70
CA SER A 200 -31.74 -2.51 17.13
C SER A 200 -33.18 -2.42 16.61
N VAL A 201 -33.51 -3.14 15.55
CA VAL A 201 -34.89 -3.14 14.96
C VAL A 201 -35.75 -4.27 15.54
N THR A 202 -35.13 -5.32 16.09
CA THR A 202 -35.82 -6.51 16.61
C THR A 202 -36.16 -6.39 18.09
N TYR A 203 -35.72 -5.36 18.79
CA TYR A 203 -36.01 -5.02 20.18
C TYR A 203 -36.70 -3.65 20.26
#